data_73a1105adfa7f0a713c574a6e8315595
#
_entry.id   73a1105adfa7f0a713c574a6e8315595
#
_cell.length_a   1.000
_cell.length_b   1.000
_cell.length_c   1.000
_cell.angle_alpha   90.00
_cell.angle_beta   90.00
_cell.angle_gamma   90.00
#
_symmetry.space_group_name_H-M   'P 1'
#
loop_
_entity.id
_entity.type
_entity.pdbx_description
1 polymer ?
#
loop_
_entity_poly.entity_id
_entity_poly.type
_entity_poly.pdbx_seq_one_letter_code
_entity_poly.pdbx_strand_id
1 'polypeptide(L)'
;VFYIPGYDPIGPRRYRELYRTEAKKQERISGYELNVKGRSRGNENYGWDVNARIDDQETDTSFEFLLWSDVVQDSQSRTILSTFWLLVRTAWIYLSTGALGRIGRTRRFPVFVALYPVFALTFQFNVALVSGYSIFVIVNLVMSWLLALGFGIFIFWMTLQIFRKLDTSFFAYYLMHDYGFSASKMGKNPPELELRITMFATSVLAALDEDWDEG
;
A
#
# COMPACT_ATOMS: atom_id res chain seq x y z
N VAL A 1 6.97 -23.06 -2.39
CA VAL A 1 5.83 -22.25 -1.90
C VAL A 1 5.80 -20.92 -2.63
N PHE A 2 4.68 -20.61 -3.29
CA PHE A 2 4.43 -19.30 -3.90
C PHE A 2 3.68 -18.39 -2.94
N TYR A 3 4.18 -17.18 -2.74
CA TYR A 3 3.56 -16.19 -1.87
C TYR A 3 3.17 -14.94 -2.66
N ILE A 4 1.88 -14.69 -2.77
CA ILE A 4 1.32 -13.47 -3.38
C ILE A 4 0.94 -12.53 -2.23
N PRO A 5 1.66 -11.40 -2.02
CA PRO A 5 1.31 -10.46 -0.97
C PRO A 5 0.03 -9.70 -1.29
N GLY A 6 -0.58 -9.13 -0.25
CA GLY A 6 -1.50 -8.00 -0.43
C GLY A 6 -0.77 -6.78 -1.02
N TYR A 7 -1.51 -5.72 -1.31
CA TYR A 7 -0.89 -4.46 -1.73
C TYR A 7 -0.03 -3.91 -0.58
N ASP A 8 1.28 -3.89 -0.77
CA ASP A 8 2.25 -3.33 0.17
C ASP A 8 3.31 -2.54 -0.61
N PRO A 9 3.49 -1.23 -0.34
CA PRO A 9 4.49 -0.41 -0.99
C PRO A 9 5.90 -0.70 -0.51
N ILE A 10 6.04 -1.49 0.57
CA ILE A 10 7.32 -1.86 1.13
C ILE A 10 7.84 -3.10 0.39
N GLY A 11 9.07 -3.00 -0.08
CA GLY A 11 9.67 -4.06 -0.90
C GLY A 11 9.72 -5.44 -0.22
N PRO A 12 9.88 -6.52 -1.02
CA PRO A 12 9.74 -7.92 -0.60
C PRO A 12 10.76 -8.34 0.47
N ARG A 13 11.88 -7.61 0.62
CA ARG A 13 12.89 -7.87 1.67
C ARG A 13 12.28 -7.84 3.08
N ARG A 14 11.27 -6.97 3.31
CA ARG A 14 10.59 -6.90 4.61
C ARG A 14 9.94 -8.22 4.98
N TYR A 15 9.28 -8.88 4.03
CA TYR A 15 8.59 -10.16 4.27
C TYR A 15 9.58 -11.26 4.68
N ARG A 16 10.72 -11.34 4.02
CA ARG A 16 11.78 -12.27 4.40
C ARG A 16 12.30 -11.99 5.82
N GLU A 17 12.53 -10.74 6.19
CA GLU A 17 13.01 -10.39 7.53
C GLU A 17 11.93 -10.65 8.61
N LEU A 18 10.66 -10.42 8.30
CA LEU A 18 9.55 -10.81 9.18
C LEU A 18 9.52 -12.33 9.37
N TYR A 19 9.58 -13.08 8.27
CA TYR A 19 9.61 -14.54 8.32
C TYR A 19 10.78 -15.05 9.18
N ARG A 20 11.99 -14.52 8.96
CA ARG A 20 13.19 -14.87 9.76
C ARG A 20 13.01 -14.55 11.24
N THR A 21 12.39 -13.42 11.56
CA THR A 21 12.16 -13.00 12.94
C THR A 21 11.16 -13.91 13.64
N GLU A 22 10.07 -14.23 12.96
CA GLU A 22 9.03 -15.12 13.50
C GLU A 22 9.52 -16.58 13.58
N ALA A 23 10.29 -17.06 12.59
CA ALA A 23 10.92 -18.37 12.64
C ALA A 23 11.76 -18.56 13.92
N LYS A 24 12.60 -17.58 14.28
CA LYS A 24 13.39 -17.61 15.54
C LYS A 24 12.54 -17.63 16.80
N LYS A 25 11.34 -17.01 16.78
CA LYS A 25 10.41 -17.10 17.91
C LYS A 25 9.78 -18.49 17.97
N GLN A 26 9.41 -19.03 16.81
CA GLN A 26 8.82 -20.36 16.71
C GLN A 26 9.81 -21.46 17.17
N GLU A 27 11.09 -21.36 16.81
CA GLU A 27 12.14 -22.27 17.32
C GLU A 27 12.14 -22.35 18.85
N ARG A 28 12.03 -21.21 19.54
CA ARG A 28 12.01 -21.15 21.01
C ARG A 28 10.79 -21.80 21.64
N ILE A 29 9.64 -21.78 20.92
CA ILE A 29 8.36 -22.29 21.42
C ILE A 29 8.24 -23.78 21.14
N SER A 30 8.62 -24.22 19.93
CA SER A 30 8.36 -25.57 19.42
C SER A 30 9.58 -26.50 19.45
N GLY A 31 10.79 -25.95 19.68
CA GLY A 31 12.02 -26.71 19.61
C GLY A 31 12.46 -27.09 18.18
N TYR A 32 11.81 -26.52 17.14
CA TYR A 32 12.19 -26.70 15.76
C TYR A 32 13.46 -25.92 15.44
N GLU A 33 14.22 -26.38 14.45
CA GLU A 33 15.34 -25.62 13.90
C GLU A 33 14.90 -25.07 12.53
N LEU A 34 14.96 -23.74 12.34
CA LEU A 34 14.52 -23.06 11.12
C LEU A 34 15.63 -22.14 10.59
N ASN A 35 16.22 -22.48 9.48
CA ASN A 35 17.28 -21.69 8.85
C ASN A 35 16.75 -21.02 7.58
N VAL A 36 16.69 -19.68 7.58
CA VAL A 36 16.16 -18.87 6.47
C VAL A 36 17.32 -18.21 5.73
N LYS A 37 17.54 -18.60 4.49
CA LYS A 37 18.57 -18.06 3.60
C LYS A 37 17.92 -17.27 2.47
N GLY A 38 18.42 -16.04 2.19
CA GLY A 38 17.99 -15.29 1.03
C GLY A 38 18.52 -15.89 -0.26
N ARG A 39 17.66 -16.09 -1.25
CA ARG A 39 18.08 -16.47 -2.60
C ARG A 39 18.75 -15.28 -3.28
N SER A 40 19.90 -15.50 -3.93
CA SER A 40 20.61 -14.46 -4.68
C SER A 40 19.86 -14.10 -5.95
N ARG A 41 19.84 -12.83 -6.30
CA ARG A 41 19.16 -12.28 -7.48
C ARG A 41 19.85 -12.77 -8.78
N GLY A 42 19.37 -13.88 -9.33
CA GLY A 42 19.56 -14.21 -10.74
C GLY A 42 18.38 -13.67 -11.58
N ASN A 43 18.08 -14.30 -12.69
CA ASN A 43 16.89 -13.99 -13.54
C ASN A 43 15.55 -14.43 -12.91
N GLU A 44 15.57 -14.89 -11.68
CA GLU A 44 14.44 -15.47 -10.97
C GLU A 44 13.73 -14.43 -10.10
N ASN A 45 12.48 -14.70 -9.75
CA ASN A 45 11.68 -13.89 -8.82
C ASN A 45 12.36 -13.80 -7.43
N TYR A 46 12.07 -12.75 -6.68
CA TYR A 46 12.58 -12.60 -5.32
C TYR A 46 12.09 -13.75 -4.44
N GLY A 47 12.99 -14.36 -3.67
CA GLY A 47 12.64 -15.49 -2.83
C GLY A 47 13.63 -15.72 -1.69
N TRP A 48 13.36 -16.75 -0.90
CA TRP A 48 14.24 -17.28 0.15
C TRP A 48 14.01 -18.77 0.32
N ASP A 49 15.03 -19.45 0.79
CA ASP A 49 14.97 -20.88 1.11
C ASP A 49 14.91 -21.05 2.61
N VAL A 50 14.12 -22.03 3.05
CA VAL A 50 13.96 -22.43 4.45
C VAL A 50 14.32 -23.87 4.59
N ASN A 51 15.40 -24.14 5.34
CA ASN A 51 15.70 -25.47 5.82
C ASN A 51 15.10 -25.61 7.21
N ALA A 52 14.18 -26.56 7.37
CA ALA A 52 13.46 -26.83 8.60
C ALA A 52 13.82 -28.24 9.11
N ARG A 53 14.15 -28.34 10.41
CA ARG A 53 14.27 -29.62 11.10
C ARG A 53 13.20 -29.72 12.16
N ILE A 54 12.28 -30.66 11.95
CA ILE A 54 11.10 -30.88 12.78
C ILE A 54 11.04 -32.37 13.12
N ASP A 55 11.08 -32.72 14.41
CA ASP A 55 11.01 -34.11 14.89
C ASP A 55 12.02 -35.06 14.18
N ASP A 56 13.26 -34.58 14.05
CA ASP A 56 14.38 -35.27 13.36
C ASP A 56 14.20 -35.45 11.83
N GLN A 57 13.15 -34.88 11.25
CA GLN A 57 12.98 -34.81 9.81
C GLN A 57 13.46 -33.45 9.27
N GLU A 58 14.29 -33.49 8.23
CA GLU A 58 14.79 -32.32 7.55
C GLU A 58 13.98 -32.07 6.28
N THR A 59 13.56 -30.84 6.09
CA THR A 59 12.76 -30.40 4.93
C THR A 59 13.32 -29.11 4.38
N ASP A 60 13.59 -29.07 3.09
CA ASP A 60 13.94 -27.88 2.34
C ASP A 60 12.72 -27.31 1.63
N THR A 61 12.46 -26.03 1.83
CA THR A 61 11.34 -25.33 1.23
C THR A 61 11.81 -24.06 0.55
N SER A 62 11.57 -23.93 -0.73
CA SER A 62 11.78 -22.70 -1.49
C SER A 62 10.54 -21.83 -1.48
N PHE A 63 10.69 -20.59 -1.06
CA PHE A 63 9.66 -19.56 -1.14
C PHE A 63 9.94 -18.62 -2.31
N GLU A 64 8.97 -18.44 -3.17
CA GLU A 64 8.99 -17.49 -4.27
C GLU A 64 7.95 -16.40 -4.02
N PHE A 65 8.41 -15.15 -4.10
CA PHE A 65 7.60 -13.97 -3.80
C PHE A 65 7.13 -13.33 -5.11
N LEU A 66 5.84 -13.43 -5.38
CA LEU A 66 5.23 -12.93 -6.61
C LEU A 66 4.79 -11.47 -6.43
N LEU A 67 5.71 -10.53 -6.75
CA LEU A 67 5.52 -9.10 -6.56
C LEU A 67 4.61 -8.52 -7.66
N TRP A 68 3.59 -7.76 -7.27
CA TRP A 68 2.68 -7.03 -8.17
C TRP A 68 2.43 -5.58 -7.76
N SER A 69 2.82 -5.19 -6.54
CA SER A 69 2.57 -3.84 -6.02
C SER A 69 3.32 -2.73 -6.78
N ASP A 70 4.40 -3.07 -7.49
CA ASP A 70 5.14 -2.18 -8.39
C ASP A 70 4.24 -1.63 -9.50
N VAL A 71 3.38 -2.46 -10.10
CA VAL A 71 2.41 -2.06 -11.14
C VAL A 71 1.50 -0.92 -10.66
N VAL A 72 1.09 -0.97 -9.40
CA VAL A 72 0.26 0.10 -8.81
C VAL A 72 1.09 1.32 -8.47
N GLN A 73 2.30 1.13 -7.94
CA GLN A 73 3.18 2.24 -7.54
C GLN A 73 3.63 3.10 -8.73
N ASP A 74 3.98 2.47 -9.84
CA ASP A 74 4.49 3.15 -11.04
C ASP A 74 3.39 3.93 -11.77
N SER A 75 2.13 3.54 -11.59
CA SER A 75 0.97 4.16 -12.27
C SER A 75 0.55 5.51 -11.68
N GLN A 76 1.15 5.98 -10.57
CA GLN A 76 0.58 7.09 -9.79
C GLN A 76 1.57 8.21 -9.46
N SER A 77 1.20 9.44 -9.85
CA SER A 77 1.89 10.65 -9.36
C SER A 77 1.54 10.91 -7.89
N ARG A 78 2.55 10.96 -7.02
CA ARG A 78 2.38 11.15 -5.56
C ARG A 78 2.42 12.63 -5.15
N THR A 79 1.85 13.53 -5.93
CA THR A 79 1.78 14.95 -5.56
C THR A 79 0.55 15.24 -4.69
N ILE A 80 0.61 16.29 -3.86
CA ILE A 80 -0.53 16.70 -3.02
C ILE A 80 -1.75 16.99 -3.90
N LEU A 81 -1.57 17.77 -4.97
CA LEU A 81 -2.66 18.14 -5.87
C LEU A 81 -3.30 16.92 -6.55
N SER A 82 -2.49 15.97 -7.02
CA SER A 82 -3.02 14.75 -7.63
C SER A 82 -3.81 13.90 -6.63
N THR A 83 -3.37 13.85 -5.37
CA THR A 83 -4.08 13.12 -4.32
C THR A 83 -5.45 13.73 -4.01
N PHE A 84 -5.53 15.06 -3.88
CA PHE A 84 -6.83 15.73 -3.66
C PHE A 84 -7.74 15.65 -4.88
N TRP A 85 -7.20 15.71 -6.09
CA TRP A 85 -7.98 15.45 -7.30
C TRP A 85 -8.53 14.03 -7.33
N LEU A 86 -7.68 13.05 -6.98
CA LEU A 86 -8.06 11.64 -6.88
C LEU A 86 -9.14 11.43 -5.82
N LEU A 87 -9.05 12.12 -4.67
CA LEU A 87 -10.08 12.13 -3.63
C LEU A 87 -11.45 12.53 -4.20
N VAL A 88 -11.52 13.68 -4.87
CA VAL A 88 -12.77 14.18 -5.46
C VAL A 88 -13.33 13.20 -6.49
N ARG A 89 -12.47 12.71 -7.38
CA ARG A 89 -12.86 11.75 -8.41
C ARG A 89 -13.37 10.43 -7.82
N THR A 90 -12.66 9.89 -6.84
CA THR A 90 -13.03 8.61 -6.19
C THR A 90 -14.32 8.76 -5.40
N ALA A 91 -14.47 9.85 -4.64
CA ALA A 91 -15.71 10.15 -3.93
C ALA A 91 -16.89 10.23 -4.91
N TRP A 92 -16.71 10.90 -6.04
CA TRP A 92 -17.73 10.99 -7.09
C TRP A 92 -18.11 9.62 -7.64
N ILE A 93 -17.12 8.77 -7.96
CA ILE A 93 -17.36 7.40 -8.46
C ILE A 93 -18.15 6.60 -7.41
N TYR A 94 -17.78 6.64 -6.16
CA TYR A 94 -18.45 5.87 -5.11
C TYR A 94 -19.89 6.32 -4.86
N LEU A 95 -20.16 7.62 -4.96
CA LEU A 95 -21.50 8.18 -4.82
C LEU A 95 -22.35 7.87 -6.05
N SER A 96 -21.86 8.16 -7.26
CA SER A 96 -22.60 8.00 -8.51
C SER A 96 -22.91 6.54 -8.84
N THR A 97 -22.03 5.60 -8.50
CA THR A 97 -22.23 4.16 -8.72
C THR A 97 -23.04 3.47 -7.62
N GLY A 98 -23.32 4.16 -6.51
CA GLY A 98 -23.98 3.57 -5.35
C GLY A 98 -23.17 2.49 -4.64
N ALA A 99 -21.85 2.45 -4.85
CA ALA A 99 -20.96 1.43 -4.29
C ALA A 99 -21.01 1.42 -2.74
N LEU A 100 -21.01 2.60 -2.10
CA LEU A 100 -21.13 2.73 -0.66
C LEU A 100 -22.43 2.13 -0.12
N GLY A 101 -23.55 2.32 -0.83
CA GLY A 101 -24.84 1.74 -0.45
C GLY A 101 -24.83 0.21 -0.54
N ARG A 102 -24.19 -0.37 -1.55
CA ARG A 102 -24.04 -1.83 -1.69
C ARG A 102 -23.19 -2.42 -0.59
N ILE A 103 -22.03 -1.83 -0.27
CA ILE A 103 -21.17 -2.26 0.83
C ILE A 103 -21.91 -2.16 2.18
N GLY A 104 -22.60 -1.04 2.41
CA GLY A 104 -23.32 -0.77 3.66
C GLY A 104 -24.49 -1.73 3.94
N ARG A 105 -25.09 -2.31 2.89
CA ARG A 105 -26.15 -3.34 3.03
C ARG A 105 -25.63 -4.66 3.58
N THR A 106 -24.35 -4.99 3.30
CA THR A 106 -23.76 -6.23 3.77
C THR A 106 -23.20 -6.07 5.19
N ARG A 107 -22.37 -5.06 5.42
CA ARG A 107 -21.82 -4.71 6.73
C ARG A 107 -21.48 -3.22 6.79
N ARG A 108 -21.76 -2.56 7.93
CA ARG A 108 -21.51 -1.13 8.11
C ARG A 108 -20.03 -0.80 8.33
N PHE A 109 -19.30 -1.67 9.04
CA PHE A 109 -17.88 -1.43 9.38
C PHE A 109 -16.97 -1.23 8.16
N PRO A 110 -17.01 -2.06 7.09
CA PRO A 110 -16.23 -1.83 5.89
C PRO A 110 -16.46 -0.47 5.21
N VAL A 111 -17.65 0.13 5.37
CA VAL A 111 -17.93 1.48 4.83
C VAL A 111 -17.08 2.54 5.54
N PHE A 112 -16.93 2.44 6.86
CA PHE A 112 -16.06 3.37 7.61
C PHE A 112 -14.60 3.24 7.20
N VAL A 113 -14.12 2.00 7.01
CA VAL A 113 -12.75 1.75 6.53
C VAL A 113 -12.55 2.32 5.12
N ALA A 114 -13.51 2.11 4.22
CA ALA A 114 -13.47 2.65 2.85
C ALA A 114 -13.51 4.18 2.81
N LEU A 115 -14.15 4.83 3.77
CA LEU A 115 -14.26 6.28 3.87
C LEU A 115 -13.10 6.92 4.65
N TYR A 116 -12.28 6.13 5.34
CA TYR A 116 -11.19 6.65 6.18
C TYR A 116 -10.26 7.64 5.42
N PRO A 117 -9.69 7.32 4.25
CA PRO A 117 -8.81 8.27 3.57
C PRO A 117 -9.54 9.54 3.14
N VAL A 118 -10.84 9.46 2.81
CA VAL A 118 -11.66 10.62 2.48
C VAL A 118 -11.79 11.54 3.70
N PHE A 119 -12.12 10.99 4.86
CA PHE A 119 -12.23 11.78 6.09
C PHE A 119 -10.87 12.33 6.54
N ALA A 120 -9.82 11.50 6.52
CA ALA A 120 -8.49 11.91 6.95
C ALA A 120 -7.94 13.05 6.08
N LEU A 121 -8.01 12.95 4.75
CA LEU A 121 -7.55 13.99 3.83
C LEU A 121 -8.41 15.25 3.92
N THR A 122 -9.73 15.12 4.08
CA THR A 122 -10.61 16.27 4.28
C THR A 122 -10.29 16.98 5.58
N PHE A 123 -10.05 16.25 6.66
CA PHE A 123 -9.62 16.81 7.94
C PHE A 123 -8.28 17.56 7.80
N GLN A 124 -7.28 16.94 7.18
CA GLN A 124 -5.97 17.55 6.95
C GLN A 124 -6.08 18.84 6.12
N PHE A 125 -6.94 18.84 5.09
CA PHE A 125 -7.21 20.03 4.29
C PHE A 125 -7.81 21.16 5.13
N ASN A 126 -8.81 20.86 5.96
CA ASN A 126 -9.45 21.85 6.84
C ASN A 126 -8.45 22.40 7.87
N VAL A 127 -7.61 21.57 8.47
CA VAL A 127 -6.55 22.04 9.38
C VAL A 127 -5.59 22.97 8.65
N ALA A 128 -5.16 22.64 7.45
CA ALA A 128 -4.31 23.51 6.64
C ALA A 128 -5.00 24.83 6.31
N LEU A 129 -6.28 24.79 5.95
CA LEU A 129 -7.07 25.99 5.63
C LEU A 129 -7.20 26.91 6.85
N VAL A 130 -7.55 26.35 8.01
CA VAL A 130 -7.66 27.12 9.27
C VAL A 130 -6.33 27.72 9.66
N SER A 131 -5.23 26.95 9.57
CA SER A 131 -3.88 27.45 9.87
C SER A 131 -3.48 28.60 8.95
N GLY A 132 -3.67 28.43 7.63
CA GLY A 132 -3.37 29.49 6.66
C GLY A 132 -4.23 30.74 6.84
N TYR A 133 -5.53 30.57 7.09
CA TYR A 133 -6.44 31.68 7.36
C TYR A 133 -6.09 32.42 8.67
N SER A 134 -5.74 31.70 9.74
CA SER A 134 -5.34 32.33 11.01
C SER A 134 -4.11 33.22 10.82
N ILE A 135 -3.11 32.73 10.10
CA ILE A 135 -1.90 33.51 9.80
C ILE A 135 -2.24 34.71 8.89
N PHE A 136 -3.09 34.53 7.89
CA PHE A 136 -3.58 35.65 7.06
C PHE A 136 -4.18 36.75 7.94
N VAL A 137 -5.10 36.41 8.84
CA VAL A 137 -5.76 37.39 9.74
C VAL A 137 -4.73 38.10 10.64
N ILE A 138 -3.83 37.35 11.27
CA ILE A 138 -2.81 37.93 12.18
C ILE A 138 -1.87 38.89 11.42
N VAL A 139 -1.35 38.46 10.27
CA VAL A 139 -0.40 39.25 9.48
C VAL A 139 -1.07 40.49 8.88
N ASN A 140 -2.35 40.39 8.49
CA ASN A 140 -3.11 41.51 7.93
C ASN A 140 -3.37 42.63 8.93
N LEU A 141 -3.19 42.40 10.26
CA LEU A 141 -3.27 43.45 11.29
C LEU A 141 -2.06 44.39 11.25
N VAL A 142 -0.91 43.93 10.75
CA VAL A 142 0.35 44.70 10.81
C VAL A 142 0.98 44.93 9.43
N MET A 143 0.54 44.22 8.40
CA MET A 143 1.11 44.25 7.06
C MET A 143 0.00 44.45 6.01
N SER A 144 0.41 44.73 4.74
CA SER A 144 -0.55 44.82 3.65
C SER A 144 -1.24 43.46 3.40
N TRP A 145 -2.48 43.51 2.91
CA TRP A 145 -3.28 42.33 2.64
C TRP A 145 -2.64 41.35 1.63
N LEU A 146 -1.85 41.86 0.68
CA LEU A 146 -1.12 41.04 -0.29
C LEU A 146 -0.04 40.20 0.38
N LEU A 147 0.74 40.80 1.31
CA LEU A 147 1.72 40.06 2.08
C LEU A 147 1.06 39.06 3.01
N ALA A 148 -0.02 39.48 3.69
CA ALA A 148 -0.79 38.57 4.55
C ALA A 148 -1.32 37.36 3.77
N LEU A 149 -1.82 37.55 2.56
CA LEU A 149 -2.28 36.47 1.67
C LEU A 149 -1.14 35.52 1.31
N GLY A 150 0.04 36.05 0.97
CA GLY A 150 1.23 35.25 0.68
C GLY A 150 1.65 34.35 1.85
N PHE A 151 1.68 34.91 3.07
CA PHE A 151 1.99 34.14 4.30
C PHE A 151 0.91 33.08 4.59
N GLY A 152 -0.37 33.42 4.42
CA GLY A 152 -1.47 32.48 4.61
C GLY A 152 -1.38 31.28 3.66
N ILE A 153 -1.15 31.53 2.34
CA ILE A 153 -0.95 30.47 1.34
C ILE A 153 0.29 29.62 1.67
N PHE A 154 1.39 30.27 2.08
CA PHE A 154 2.61 29.55 2.46
C PHE A 154 2.37 28.59 3.63
N ILE A 155 1.71 29.04 4.68
CA ILE A 155 1.40 28.21 5.85
C ILE A 155 0.41 27.10 5.49
N PHE A 156 -0.61 27.38 4.71
CA PHE A 156 -1.52 26.35 4.18
C PHE A 156 -0.73 25.23 3.48
N TRP A 157 0.14 25.60 2.54
CA TRP A 157 0.94 24.63 1.79
C TRP A 157 1.93 23.86 2.68
N MET A 158 2.62 24.56 3.59
CA MET A 158 3.52 23.93 4.57
C MET A 158 2.78 22.89 5.43
N THR A 159 1.58 23.20 5.90
CA THR A 159 0.77 22.27 6.71
C THR A 159 0.44 21.00 5.93
N LEU A 160 0.04 21.12 4.67
CA LEU A 160 -0.19 19.95 3.81
C LEU A 160 1.09 19.13 3.57
N GLN A 161 2.24 19.78 3.40
CA GLN A 161 3.53 19.08 3.27
C GLN A 161 3.92 18.32 4.55
N ILE A 162 3.61 18.88 5.72
CA ILE A 162 3.84 18.20 7.01
C ILE A 162 2.97 16.94 7.09
N PHE A 163 1.68 17.03 6.80
CA PHE A 163 0.80 15.86 6.79
C PHE A 163 1.26 14.79 5.79
N ARG A 164 1.70 15.19 4.59
CA ARG A 164 2.26 14.27 3.62
C ARG A 164 3.51 13.54 4.13
N LYS A 165 4.40 14.24 4.84
CA LYS A 165 5.59 13.62 5.47
C LYS A 165 5.22 12.66 6.60
N LEU A 166 4.15 12.93 7.32
CA LEU A 166 3.64 12.10 8.41
C LEU A 166 2.73 10.95 7.91
N ASP A 167 2.56 10.80 6.61
CA ASP A 167 1.65 9.78 6.05
C ASP A 167 2.06 8.34 6.35
N THR A 168 3.32 8.09 6.69
CA THR A 168 3.79 6.79 7.23
C THR A 168 3.03 6.35 8.49
N SER A 169 2.45 7.30 9.23
CA SER A 169 1.64 7.04 10.43
C SER A 169 0.14 7.08 10.16
N PHE A 170 -0.30 7.90 9.23
CA PHE A 170 -1.72 8.09 8.92
C PHE A 170 -2.22 7.22 7.77
N PHE A 171 -1.35 6.85 6.83
CA PHE A 171 -1.68 6.07 5.64
C PHE A 171 -2.80 6.66 4.75
N ALA A 172 -3.14 7.94 4.91
CA ALA A 172 -4.26 8.56 4.22
C ALA A 172 -3.97 8.79 2.72
N TYR A 173 -2.78 9.32 2.40
CA TYR A 173 -2.32 9.49 1.01
C TYR A 173 -2.14 8.12 0.34
N TYR A 174 -1.53 7.20 1.05
CA TYR A 174 -1.31 5.84 0.59
C TYR A 174 -2.61 5.13 0.22
N LEU A 175 -3.57 5.06 1.16
CA LEU A 175 -4.87 4.43 0.93
C LEU A 175 -5.70 5.14 -0.14
N MET A 176 -5.57 6.47 -0.24
CA MET A 176 -6.27 7.22 -1.30
C MET A 176 -5.79 6.82 -2.69
N HIS A 177 -4.48 6.56 -2.85
CA HIS A 177 -3.92 6.09 -4.12
C HIS A 177 -4.40 4.68 -4.46
N ASP A 178 -4.43 3.76 -3.50
CA ASP A 178 -4.95 2.40 -3.69
C ASP A 178 -6.44 2.41 -4.10
N TYR A 179 -7.25 3.15 -3.35
CA TYR A 179 -8.68 3.27 -3.65
C TYR A 179 -8.96 3.98 -4.98
N GLY A 180 -8.17 5.00 -5.29
CA GLY A 180 -8.29 5.73 -6.55
C GLY A 180 -7.90 4.86 -7.75
N PHE A 181 -6.87 4.04 -7.62
CA PHE A 181 -6.49 3.07 -8.64
C PHE A 181 -7.63 2.08 -8.88
N SER A 182 -8.12 1.43 -7.84
CA SER A 182 -9.22 0.47 -7.92
C SER A 182 -10.50 1.08 -8.50
N ALA A 183 -10.89 2.28 -8.02
CA ALA A 183 -12.07 2.99 -8.51
C ALA A 183 -11.94 3.41 -9.98
N SER A 184 -10.76 3.86 -10.41
CA SER A 184 -10.54 4.33 -11.79
C SER A 184 -10.67 3.23 -12.83
N LYS A 185 -10.42 1.99 -12.45
CA LYS A 185 -10.48 0.81 -13.33
C LYS A 185 -11.87 0.15 -13.34
N MET A 186 -12.79 0.56 -12.46
CA MET A 186 -14.16 0.04 -12.36
C MET A 186 -14.24 -1.50 -12.35
N GLY A 187 -13.32 -2.15 -11.65
CA GLY A 187 -13.26 -3.61 -11.52
C GLY A 187 -12.58 -4.33 -12.68
N LYS A 188 -11.99 -3.62 -13.64
CA LYS A 188 -11.15 -4.21 -14.68
C LYS A 188 -9.70 -4.18 -14.27
N ASN A 189 -8.96 -5.23 -14.57
CA ASN A 189 -7.51 -5.22 -14.38
C ASN A 189 -6.83 -4.35 -15.45
N PRO A 190 -5.80 -3.59 -15.12
CA PRO A 190 -4.96 -2.97 -16.14
C PRO A 190 -4.16 -4.04 -16.91
N PRO A 191 -3.80 -3.79 -18.20
CA PRO A 191 -3.06 -4.73 -19.02
C PRO A 191 -1.76 -5.25 -18.38
N GLU A 192 -1.06 -4.37 -17.66
CA GLU A 192 0.18 -4.68 -16.95
C GLU A 192 -0.05 -5.69 -15.82
N LEU A 193 -1.19 -5.61 -15.13
CA LEU A 193 -1.57 -6.56 -14.07
C LEU A 193 -2.00 -7.91 -14.68
N GLU A 194 -2.74 -7.90 -15.79
CA GLU A 194 -3.09 -9.13 -16.52
C GLU A 194 -1.85 -9.88 -16.99
N LEU A 195 -0.87 -9.16 -17.55
CA LEU A 195 0.41 -9.74 -17.92
C LEU A 195 1.12 -10.37 -16.71
N ARG A 196 1.13 -9.66 -15.58
CA ARG A 196 1.76 -10.14 -14.34
C ARG A 196 1.07 -11.39 -13.80
N ILE A 197 -0.26 -11.46 -13.84
CA ILE A 197 -1.05 -12.63 -13.46
C ILE A 197 -0.68 -13.82 -14.36
N THR A 198 -0.56 -13.59 -15.66
CA THR A 198 -0.17 -14.64 -16.62
C THR A 198 1.25 -15.16 -16.32
N MET A 199 2.20 -14.28 -16.04
CA MET A 199 3.55 -14.68 -15.64
C MET A 199 3.54 -15.52 -14.34
N PHE A 200 2.77 -15.13 -13.34
CA PHE A 200 2.65 -15.89 -12.09
C PHE A 200 2.04 -17.27 -12.33
N ALA A 201 0.99 -17.34 -13.14
CA ALA A 201 0.38 -18.63 -13.51
C ALA A 201 1.39 -19.54 -14.21
N THR A 202 2.19 -19.00 -15.12
CA THR A 202 3.24 -19.75 -15.81
C THR A 202 4.31 -20.27 -14.85
N SER A 203 4.78 -19.45 -13.90
CA SER A 203 5.76 -19.87 -12.89
C SER A 203 5.22 -20.99 -11.98
N VAL A 204 3.94 -20.89 -11.58
CA VAL A 204 3.30 -21.93 -10.77
C VAL A 204 3.14 -23.24 -11.55
N LEU A 205 2.72 -23.17 -12.81
CA LEU A 205 2.55 -24.36 -13.65
C LEU A 205 3.90 -25.03 -13.92
N ALA A 206 4.95 -24.27 -14.22
CA ALA A 206 6.27 -24.82 -14.45
C ALA A 206 6.80 -25.61 -13.22
N ALA A 207 6.59 -25.07 -12.02
CA ALA A 207 6.99 -25.77 -10.80
C ALA A 207 6.16 -27.02 -10.50
N LEU A 208 4.92 -27.09 -10.94
CA LEU A 208 4.10 -28.30 -10.83
C LEU A 208 4.53 -29.39 -11.82
N ASP A 209 4.97 -29.00 -13.00
CA ASP A 209 5.47 -29.95 -14.00
C ASP A 209 6.82 -30.56 -13.55
N GLU A 210 7.71 -29.76 -12.91
CA GLU A 210 8.97 -30.26 -12.33
C GLU A 210 8.73 -31.29 -11.22
N ASP A 211 7.78 -31.03 -10.29
CA ASP A 211 7.42 -31.97 -9.21
C ASP A 211 6.81 -33.28 -9.75
N TRP A 212 6.19 -33.25 -10.92
CA TRP A 212 5.55 -34.43 -11.53
C TRP A 212 6.54 -35.34 -12.25
N ASP A 213 7.65 -34.77 -12.73
CA ASP A 213 8.73 -35.54 -13.40
C ASP A 213 9.70 -36.23 -12.43
N GLU A 214 9.75 -35.76 -11.17
CA GLU A 214 10.62 -36.32 -10.11
C GLU A 214 9.94 -37.43 -9.27
N GLY A 215 8.67 -37.71 -9.45
CA GLY A 215 7.85 -38.70 -8.69
C GLY A 215 7.52 -39.92 -9.49
#